data_a1e58cc43694a8ed0919f86904467571
#
_entry.id   a1e58cc43694a8ed0919f86904467571
#
_cell.length_a   1.000
_cell.length_b   1.000
_cell.length_c   1.000
_cell.angle_alpha   90.00
_cell.angle_beta   90.00
_cell.angle_gamma   90.00
#
_symmetry.space_group_name_H-M   'P 1'
#
loop_
_entity.id
_entity.type
_entity.pdbx_description
1 polymer ?
#
loop_
_entity_poly.entity_id
_entity_poly.type
_entity_poly.pdbx_seq_one_letter_code
_entity_poly.pdbx_strand_id
1 'polypeptide(L)'
;YGDPTTTPGGMAIPFHSSIRIKLGAGSPIKNKKGDVVGINVSAKTIKNKVAPPFRSCQFEIHFGVGVKEHEQITDLLRSSPDVESNGKTYSVEGAGAWKTLTVSDSKTGEVIVEKKFTKSGMEDVLKNPEYAQHIELMLEEILVKRFKDNQEVNTNSYEEVRSIAMDLAEEELK
;
A
#
# COMPACT_ATOMS: atom_id res chain seq x y z
N TYR A 1 -9.12 29.01 13.16
CA TYR A 1 -9.76 29.60 12.01
C TYR A 1 -9.01 29.24 10.72
N GLY A 2 -9.39 28.15 10.03
CA GLY A 2 -8.78 27.70 8.79
C GLY A 2 -7.56 26.81 8.97
N ASP A 3 -7.23 26.02 7.94
CA ASP A 3 -6.03 25.19 7.90
C ASP A 3 -4.81 26.11 7.72
N PRO A 4 -3.84 26.16 8.67
CA PRO A 4 -2.66 27.00 8.56
C PRO A 4 -1.73 26.58 7.41
N THR A 5 -1.97 25.44 6.78
CA THR A 5 -1.19 24.93 5.65
C THR A 5 -1.81 25.35 4.31
N THR A 6 -1.74 26.64 4.00
CA THR A 6 -2.18 27.18 2.71
C THR A 6 -1.02 27.22 1.71
N THR A 7 -1.27 26.79 0.48
CA THR A 7 -0.28 26.87 -0.60
C THR A 7 -0.18 28.33 -1.09
N PRO A 8 1.02 28.92 -1.23
CA PRO A 8 1.18 30.21 -1.89
C PRO A 8 0.54 30.20 -3.29
N GLY A 9 -0.20 31.25 -3.67
CA GLY A 9 -0.91 31.30 -4.96
C GLY A 9 -2.41 31.01 -4.87
N GLY A 10 -2.98 30.92 -3.66
CA GLY A 10 -4.43 30.79 -3.44
C GLY A 10 -5.00 29.45 -3.89
N MET A 11 -6.23 29.44 -4.40
CA MET A 11 -6.97 28.23 -4.73
C MET A 11 -6.64 27.62 -6.11
N ALA A 12 -5.81 28.27 -6.94
CA ALA A 12 -5.52 27.80 -8.30
C ALA A 12 -4.86 26.41 -8.30
N ILE A 13 -3.80 26.22 -7.53
CA ILE A 13 -3.11 24.92 -7.40
C ILE A 13 -4.04 23.82 -6.87
N PRO A 14 -4.78 24.03 -5.76
CA PRO A 14 -5.78 23.05 -5.29
C PRO A 14 -6.82 22.68 -6.34
N PHE A 15 -7.31 23.60 -7.14
CA PHE A 15 -8.32 23.29 -8.17
C PHE A 15 -7.76 22.55 -9.37
N HIS A 16 -6.62 22.97 -9.91
CA HIS A 16 -6.06 22.38 -11.12
C HIS A 16 -5.36 21.04 -10.90
N SER A 17 -4.82 20.78 -9.70
CA SER A 17 -4.19 19.47 -9.42
C SER A 17 -5.18 18.31 -9.48
N SER A 18 -4.79 17.23 -10.12
CA SER A 18 -5.54 15.96 -10.11
C SER A 18 -5.27 15.15 -8.86
N ILE A 19 -4.03 15.16 -8.39
CA ILE A 19 -3.60 14.46 -7.17
C ILE A 19 -2.85 15.46 -6.29
N ARG A 20 -3.10 15.42 -4.98
CA ARG A 20 -2.33 16.16 -3.96
C ARG A 20 -1.95 15.21 -2.84
N ILE A 21 -0.67 15.17 -2.53
CA ILE A 21 -0.10 14.35 -1.45
C ILE A 21 0.50 15.29 -0.42
N LYS A 22 0.11 15.11 0.84
CA LYS A 22 0.73 15.78 1.99
C LYS A 22 1.81 14.87 2.55
N LEU A 23 3.03 15.37 2.64
CA LEU A 23 4.13 14.71 3.32
C LEU A 23 4.29 15.29 4.72
N GLY A 24 4.47 14.41 5.70
CA GLY A 24 4.75 14.75 7.08
C GLY A 24 6.07 14.13 7.52
N ALA A 25 6.93 14.92 8.15
CA ALA A 25 8.13 14.41 8.80
C ALA A 25 7.76 13.67 10.08
N GLY A 26 8.27 12.45 10.23
CA GLY A 26 8.11 11.64 11.43
C GLY A 26 9.40 11.58 12.27
N SER A 27 9.57 10.48 13.00
CA SER A 27 10.72 10.27 13.88
C SER A 27 12.03 10.09 13.11
N PRO A 28 13.16 10.57 13.65
CA PRO A 28 14.48 10.33 13.06
C PRO A 28 14.88 8.86 13.18
N ILE A 29 15.54 8.35 12.15
CA ILE A 29 16.16 7.02 12.13
C ILE A 29 17.59 7.17 12.62
N LYS A 30 17.96 6.39 13.65
CA LYS A 30 19.29 6.42 14.24
C LYS A 30 20.05 5.13 13.97
N ASN A 31 21.35 5.27 13.73
CA ASN A 31 22.26 4.13 13.67
C ASN A 31 22.61 3.59 15.09
N LYS A 32 23.38 2.51 15.15
CA LYS A 32 23.83 1.91 16.44
C LYS A 32 24.67 2.86 17.30
N LYS A 33 25.25 3.91 16.71
CA LYS A 33 26.06 4.92 17.42
C LYS A 33 25.22 6.10 17.91
N GLY A 34 23.91 6.15 17.55
CA GLY A 34 23.01 7.23 17.92
C GLY A 34 22.92 8.37 16.88
N ASP A 35 23.73 8.35 15.80
CA ASP A 35 23.67 9.37 14.77
C ASP A 35 22.39 9.24 13.95
N VAL A 36 21.81 10.38 13.57
CA VAL A 36 20.62 10.42 12.70
C VAL A 36 21.05 10.15 11.26
N VAL A 37 20.59 9.04 10.70
CA VAL A 37 20.92 8.59 9.35
C VAL A 37 19.77 8.65 8.37
N GLY A 38 18.58 9.03 8.86
CA GLY A 38 17.40 9.14 8.04
C GLY A 38 16.20 9.65 8.82
N ILE A 39 15.04 9.64 8.18
CA ILE A 39 13.77 10.12 8.75
C ILE A 39 12.63 9.23 8.26
N ASN A 40 11.70 8.94 9.15
CA ASN A 40 10.41 8.38 8.78
C ASN A 40 9.53 9.47 8.15
N VAL A 41 8.86 9.14 7.07
CA VAL A 41 7.96 10.06 6.36
C VAL A 41 6.57 9.44 6.28
N SER A 42 5.56 10.22 6.59
CA SER A 42 4.18 9.87 6.30
C SER A 42 3.73 10.59 5.03
N ALA A 43 3.11 9.87 4.10
CA ALA A 43 2.46 10.44 2.93
C ALA A 43 0.95 10.20 3.01
N LYS A 44 0.15 11.23 2.78
CA LYS A 44 -1.31 11.14 2.76
C LYS A 44 -1.88 11.81 1.52
N THR A 45 -2.68 11.10 0.77
CA THR A 45 -3.42 11.66 -0.36
C THR A 45 -4.56 12.51 0.17
N ILE A 46 -4.49 13.83 -0.03
CA ILE A 46 -5.52 14.79 0.41
C ILE A 46 -6.50 15.17 -0.70
N LYS A 47 -6.14 14.93 -1.95
CA LYS A 47 -7.00 15.04 -3.13
C LYS A 47 -6.59 13.97 -4.14
N ASN A 48 -7.58 13.30 -4.72
CA ASN A 48 -7.37 12.37 -5.81
C ASN A 48 -8.63 12.36 -6.69
N LYS A 49 -8.46 12.64 -8.00
CA LYS A 49 -9.56 12.64 -8.97
C LYS A 49 -9.65 11.34 -9.76
N VAL A 50 -8.63 10.46 -9.64
CA VAL A 50 -8.50 9.23 -10.44
C VAL A 50 -8.63 7.95 -9.59
N ALA A 51 -8.65 8.09 -8.26
CA ALA A 51 -8.83 6.98 -7.31
C ALA A 51 -9.33 7.53 -5.96
N PRO A 52 -9.77 6.68 -5.02
CA PRO A 52 -10.21 7.12 -3.69
C PRO A 52 -9.12 7.96 -2.97
N PRO A 53 -9.49 9.14 -2.45
CA PRO A 53 -8.57 9.97 -1.66
C PRO A 53 -8.35 9.42 -0.25
N PHE A 54 -7.56 10.12 0.56
CA PHE A 54 -7.30 9.89 1.98
C PHE A 54 -6.49 8.63 2.31
N ARG A 55 -5.86 8.00 1.30
CA ARG A 55 -4.90 6.93 1.54
C ARG A 55 -3.64 7.48 2.19
N SER A 56 -3.04 6.70 3.06
CA SER A 56 -1.79 7.04 3.71
C SER A 56 -0.83 5.86 3.70
N CYS A 57 0.45 6.17 3.60
CA CYS A 57 1.53 5.21 3.80
C CYS A 57 2.65 5.86 4.61
N GLN A 58 3.54 5.03 5.13
CA GLN A 58 4.77 5.48 5.79
C GLN A 58 5.95 4.82 5.09
N PHE A 59 7.05 5.55 4.98
CA PHE A 59 8.28 5.06 4.39
C PHE A 59 9.49 5.78 4.99
N GLU A 60 10.66 5.18 4.82
CA GLU A 60 11.92 5.68 5.33
C GLU A 60 12.72 6.38 4.23
N ILE A 61 13.27 7.56 4.54
CA ILE A 61 14.25 8.22 3.70
C ILE A 61 15.59 8.19 4.42
N HIS A 62 16.59 7.52 3.84
CA HIS A 62 17.95 7.47 4.36
C HIS A 62 18.81 8.55 3.69
N PHE A 63 19.55 9.31 4.49
CA PHE A 63 20.38 10.41 3.99
C PHE A 63 21.50 9.88 3.09
N GLY A 64 21.65 10.50 1.93
CA GLY A 64 22.62 10.08 0.91
C GLY A 64 22.24 8.84 0.09
N VAL A 65 21.19 8.11 0.48
CA VAL A 65 20.72 6.89 -0.22
C VAL A 65 19.35 7.09 -0.83
N GLY A 66 18.43 7.79 -0.12
CA GLY A 66 17.04 7.93 -0.51
C GLY A 66 16.14 6.85 0.09
N VAL A 67 15.13 6.44 -0.67
CA VAL A 67 14.17 5.39 -0.27
C VAL A 67 14.75 4.01 -0.57
N LYS A 68 14.80 3.15 0.43
CA LYS A 68 15.22 1.75 0.26
C LYS A 68 14.00 0.89 -0.07
N GLU A 69 13.61 0.90 -1.31
CA GLU A 69 12.38 0.28 -1.80
C GLU A 69 12.29 -1.20 -1.44
N HIS A 70 13.35 -1.98 -1.65
CA HIS A 70 13.37 -3.42 -1.38
C HIS A 70 13.14 -3.76 0.10
N GLU A 71 13.69 -2.95 1.02
CA GLU A 71 13.47 -3.14 2.45
C GLU A 71 12.00 -2.86 2.83
N GLN A 72 11.38 -1.87 2.20
CA GLN A 72 9.97 -1.51 2.44
C GLN A 72 8.99 -2.52 1.84
N ILE A 73 9.31 -3.09 0.67
CA ILE A 73 8.55 -4.22 0.11
C ILE A 73 8.52 -5.38 1.13
N THR A 74 9.64 -5.70 1.75
CA THR A 74 9.70 -6.74 2.78
C THR A 74 8.76 -6.45 3.95
N ASP A 75 8.75 -5.22 4.46
CA ASP A 75 7.89 -4.83 5.58
C ASP A 75 6.40 -4.86 5.19
N LEU A 76 6.08 -4.42 3.97
CA LEU A 76 4.73 -4.46 3.43
C LEU A 76 4.21 -5.90 3.34
N LEU A 77 4.97 -6.79 2.70
CA LEU A 77 4.57 -8.19 2.53
C LEU A 77 4.38 -8.90 3.86
N ARG A 78 5.30 -8.66 4.83
CA ARG A 78 5.21 -9.24 6.17
C ARG A 78 4.01 -8.74 6.98
N SER A 79 3.60 -7.50 6.78
CA SER A 79 2.46 -6.89 7.48
C SER A 79 1.11 -7.16 6.81
N SER A 80 1.14 -7.72 5.62
CA SER A 80 -0.06 -8.09 4.86
C SER A 80 -0.52 -9.50 5.21
N PRO A 81 -1.82 -9.80 5.10
CA PRO A 81 -2.29 -11.17 5.18
C PRO A 81 -1.73 -12.02 4.03
N ASP A 82 -1.79 -13.33 4.20
CA ASP A 82 -1.45 -14.26 3.14
C ASP A 82 -2.30 -14.02 1.90
N VAL A 83 -1.69 -14.21 0.74
CA VAL A 83 -2.34 -14.01 -0.56
C VAL A 83 -2.70 -15.37 -1.14
N GLU A 84 -3.97 -15.55 -1.47
CA GLU A 84 -4.44 -16.72 -2.20
C GLU A 84 -4.67 -16.36 -3.67
N SER A 85 -3.98 -17.06 -4.56
CA SER A 85 -4.13 -16.87 -6.00
C SER A 85 -3.78 -18.15 -6.76
N ASN A 86 -4.56 -18.48 -7.80
CA ASN A 86 -4.32 -19.64 -8.67
C ASN A 86 -4.16 -20.98 -7.92
N GLY A 87 -4.91 -21.18 -6.83
CA GLY A 87 -4.85 -22.41 -6.02
C GLY A 87 -3.59 -22.53 -5.17
N LYS A 88 -2.86 -21.45 -4.97
CA LYS A 88 -1.67 -21.35 -4.13
C LYS A 88 -1.83 -20.27 -3.08
N THR A 89 -1.20 -20.51 -1.94
CA THR A 89 -1.09 -19.55 -0.83
C THR A 89 0.35 -19.02 -0.78
N TYR A 90 0.48 -17.70 -0.72
CA TYR A 90 1.75 -16.96 -0.69
C TYR A 90 1.86 -16.24 0.62
N SER A 91 2.94 -16.44 1.36
CA SER A 91 3.21 -15.73 2.61
C SER A 91 4.65 -15.26 2.71
N VAL A 92 4.88 -14.17 3.46
CA VAL A 92 6.21 -13.73 3.88
C VAL A 92 6.21 -13.59 5.39
N GLU A 93 6.84 -14.52 6.06
CA GLU A 93 6.88 -14.58 7.51
C GLU A 93 8.29 -14.43 8.06
N GLY A 94 8.39 -14.32 9.36
CA GLY A 94 9.64 -14.36 10.11
C GLY A 94 9.82 -13.23 11.10
N ALA A 95 10.45 -13.56 12.23
CA ALA A 95 10.85 -12.64 13.27
C ALA A 95 12.36 -12.35 13.18
N GLY A 96 12.76 -11.16 13.66
CA GLY A 96 14.17 -10.76 13.66
C GLY A 96 14.72 -10.47 12.25
N ALA A 97 15.97 -10.88 12.00
CA ALA A 97 16.69 -10.55 10.78
C ALA A 97 16.24 -11.37 9.56
N TRP A 98 15.82 -12.60 9.76
CA TRP A 98 15.46 -13.53 8.70
C TRP A 98 13.97 -13.52 8.40
N LYS A 99 13.66 -13.56 7.12
CA LYS A 99 12.32 -13.70 6.55
C LYS A 99 12.27 -14.94 5.66
N THR A 100 11.10 -15.51 5.49
CA THR A 100 10.87 -16.65 4.63
C THR A 100 9.69 -16.34 3.70
N LEU A 101 9.95 -16.35 2.39
CA LEU A 101 8.91 -16.44 1.39
C LEU A 101 8.49 -17.89 1.30
N THR A 102 7.21 -18.18 1.44
CA THR A 102 6.62 -19.51 1.30
C THR A 102 5.51 -19.47 0.25
N VAL A 103 5.55 -20.42 -0.67
CA VAL A 103 4.47 -20.69 -1.62
C VAL A 103 4.02 -22.12 -1.42
N SER A 104 2.77 -22.32 -1.08
CA SER A 104 2.18 -23.64 -0.84
C SER A 104 0.92 -23.87 -1.68
N ASP A 105 0.55 -25.11 -1.90
CA ASP A 105 -0.75 -25.45 -2.47
C ASP A 105 -1.87 -25.15 -1.47
N SER A 106 -2.89 -24.39 -1.88
CA SER A 106 -3.96 -23.95 -0.97
C SER A 106 -4.85 -25.09 -0.45
N LYS A 107 -4.87 -26.24 -1.12
CA LYS A 107 -5.70 -27.40 -0.72
C LYS A 107 -4.95 -28.41 0.12
N THR A 108 -3.70 -28.69 -0.27
CA THR A 108 -2.89 -29.74 0.40
C THR A 108 -2.00 -29.17 1.50
N GLY A 109 -1.67 -27.87 1.43
CA GLY A 109 -0.69 -27.22 2.31
C GLY A 109 0.76 -27.60 1.98
N GLU A 110 0.99 -28.35 0.89
CA GLU A 110 2.34 -28.74 0.49
C GLU A 110 3.15 -27.51 0.05
N VAL A 111 4.36 -27.37 0.60
CA VAL A 111 5.28 -26.27 0.26
C VAL A 111 5.91 -26.53 -1.11
N ILE A 112 5.67 -25.64 -2.05
CA ILE A 112 6.19 -25.68 -3.42
C ILE A 112 7.50 -24.90 -3.53
N VAL A 113 7.55 -23.72 -2.88
CA VAL A 113 8.72 -22.82 -2.88
C VAL A 113 8.96 -22.33 -1.45
N GLU A 114 10.20 -22.39 -1.01
CA GLU A 114 10.66 -21.78 0.25
C GLU A 114 11.97 -21.03 0.01
N LYS A 115 12.00 -19.72 0.37
CA LYS A 115 13.19 -18.91 0.26
C LYS A 115 13.41 -18.08 1.51
N LYS A 116 14.54 -18.33 2.20
CA LYS A 116 14.99 -17.52 3.34
C LYS A 116 15.87 -16.35 2.86
N PHE A 117 15.61 -15.18 3.41
CA PHE A 117 16.34 -13.96 3.08
C PHE A 117 16.33 -12.98 4.26
N THR A 118 17.20 -11.97 4.20
CA THR A 118 17.19 -10.83 5.14
C THR A 118 16.45 -9.66 4.50
N LYS A 119 16.04 -8.68 5.31
CA LYS A 119 15.40 -7.45 4.80
C LYS A 119 16.23 -6.78 3.69
N SER A 120 17.54 -6.66 3.87
CA SER A 120 18.46 -6.15 2.85
C SER A 120 18.70 -7.11 1.69
N GLY A 121 18.45 -8.40 1.86
CA GLY A 121 18.58 -9.43 0.81
C GLY A 121 17.36 -9.53 -0.12
N MET A 122 16.30 -8.73 0.09
CA MET A 122 15.14 -8.70 -0.80
C MET A 122 15.53 -8.30 -2.24
N GLU A 123 16.52 -7.46 -2.41
CA GLU A 123 17.05 -7.09 -3.73
C GLU A 123 17.51 -8.32 -4.53
N ASP A 124 18.21 -9.26 -3.88
CA ASP A 124 18.67 -10.50 -4.52
C ASP A 124 17.52 -11.47 -4.81
N VAL A 125 16.48 -11.47 -3.97
CA VAL A 125 15.24 -12.23 -4.22
C VAL A 125 14.55 -11.70 -5.48
N LEU A 126 14.44 -10.39 -5.63
CA LEU A 126 13.81 -9.74 -6.79
C LEU A 126 14.62 -9.87 -8.09
N LYS A 127 15.94 -10.05 -8.00
CA LYS A 127 16.79 -10.33 -9.18
C LYS A 127 16.63 -11.75 -9.72
N ASN A 128 16.12 -12.69 -8.91
CA ASN A 128 15.88 -14.05 -9.35
C ASN A 128 14.45 -14.20 -9.89
N PRO A 129 14.25 -14.49 -11.19
CA PRO A 129 12.92 -14.59 -11.81
C PRO A 129 12.00 -15.61 -11.14
N GLU A 130 12.57 -16.68 -10.58
CA GLU A 130 11.81 -17.72 -9.86
C GLU A 130 11.04 -17.16 -8.67
N TYR A 131 11.69 -16.27 -7.89
CA TYR A 131 11.07 -15.67 -6.70
C TYR A 131 10.36 -14.35 -7.01
N ALA A 132 10.90 -13.56 -7.94
CA ALA A 132 10.36 -12.26 -8.31
C ALA A 132 8.90 -12.35 -8.73
N GLN A 133 8.53 -13.32 -9.56
CA GLN A 133 7.15 -13.52 -10.01
C GLN A 133 6.15 -13.72 -8.84
N HIS A 134 6.58 -14.36 -7.76
CA HIS A 134 5.74 -14.58 -6.58
C HIS A 134 5.56 -13.28 -5.78
N ILE A 135 6.63 -12.51 -5.64
CA ILE A 135 6.60 -11.19 -4.98
C ILE A 135 5.73 -10.22 -5.78
N GLU A 136 5.89 -10.16 -7.10
CA GLU A 136 5.09 -9.31 -7.98
C GLU A 136 3.60 -9.65 -7.90
N LEU A 137 3.24 -10.94 -7.90
CA LEU A 137 1.87 -11.39 -7.73
C LEU A 137 1.31 -10.95 -6.38
N MET A 138 2.07 -11.14 -5.29
CA MET A 138 1.65 -10.68 -3.96
C MET A 138 1.42 -9.17 -3.93
N LEU A 139 2.33 -8.39 -4.52
CA LEU A 139 2.21 -6.94 -4.57
C LEU A 139 0.99 -6.50 -5.40
N GLU A 140 0.72 -7.16 -6.52
CA GLU A 140 -0.47 -6.89 -7.33
C GLU A 140 -1.76 -7.14 -6.56
N GLU A 141 -1.86 -8.29 -5.88
CA GLU A 141 -3.02 -8.62 -5.05
C GLU A 141 -3.21 -7.60 -3.90
N ILE A 142 -2.13 -7.30 -3.17
CA ILE A 142 -2.18 -6.42 -2.00
C ILE A 142 -2.46 -4.96 -2.40
N LEU A 143 -1.78 -4.45 -3.44
CA LEU A 143 -1.79 -3.02 -3.76
C LEU A 143 -2.83 -2.63 -4.81
N VAL A 144 -3.20 -3.54 -5.70
CA VAL A 144 -4.09 -3.25 -6.83
C VAL A 144 -5.46 -3.87 -6.64
N LYS A 145 -5.55 -5.20 -6.52
CA LYS A 145 -6.85 -5.89 -6.50
C LYS A 145 -7.66 -5.56 -5.24
N ARG A 146 -7.04 -5.62 -4.06
CA ARG A 146 -7.70 -5.25 -2.80
C ARG A 146 -8.32 -3.83 -2.82
N PHE A 147 -7.83 -2.94 -3.66
CA PHE A 147 -8.39 -1.60 -3.80
C PHE A 147 -9.46 -1.49 -4.88
N LYS A 148 -9.45 -2.37 -5.87
CA LYS A 148 -10.55 -2.47 -6.86
C LYS A 148 -11.80 -3.03 -6.21
N ASP A 149 -11.68 -4.08 -5.42
CA ASP A 149 -12.81 -4.69 -4.70
C ASP A 149 -13.52 -3.68 -3.79
N ASN A 150 -12.75 -2.84 -3.08
CA ASN A 150 -13.34 -1.76 -2.28
C ASN A 150 -14.01 -0.65 -3.12
N GLN A 151 -13.68 -0.50 -4.40
CA GLN A 151 -14.35 0.45 -5.29
C GLN A 151 -15.68 -0.12 -5.81
N GLU A 152 -15.72 -1.40 -6.14
CA GLU A 152 -16.94 -2.08 -6.58
C GLU A 152 -18.01 -2.10 -5.49
N VAL A 153 -17.62 -2.38 -4.25
CA VAL A 153 -18.53 -2.30 -3.08
C VAL A 153 -19.09 -0.89 -2.89
N ASN A 154 -18.29 0.16 -3.07
CA ASN A 154 -18.75 1.53 -2.99
C ASN A 154 -19.67 1.92 -4.17
N THR A 155 -19.41 1.41 -5.36
CA THR A 155 -20.21 1.70 -6.55
C THR A 155 -21.60 1.05 -6.40
N ASN A 156 -21.66 -0.19 -5.94
CA ASN A 156 -22.92 -0.88 -5.67
C ASN A 156 -23.75 -0.17 -4.59
N SER A 157 -23.13 0.31 -3.52
CA SER A 157 -23.84 1.08 -2.48
C SER A 157 -24.35 2.44 -2.98
N TYR A 158 -23.64 3.09 -3.91
CA TYR A 158 -24.12 4.31 -4.55
C TYR A 158 -25.30 4.06 -5.50
N GLU A 159 -25.30 2.96 -6.24
CA GLU A 159 -26.41 2.57 -7.11
C GLU A 159 -27.66 2.19 -6.31
N GLU A 160 -27.49 1.47 -5.21
CA GLU A 160 -28.58 1.17 -4.28
C GLU A 160 -29.18 2.43 -3.66
N VAL A 161 -28.37 3.36 -3.17
CA VAL A 161 -28.84 4.64 -2.61
C VAL A 161 -29.54 5.49 -3.68
N ARG A 162 -29.03 5.49 -4.90
CA ARG A 162 -29.62 6.19 -6.03
C ARG A 162 -30.99 5.59 -6.44
N SER A 163 -31.08 4.26 -6.44
CA SER A 163 -32.33 3.56 -6.71
C SER A 163 -33.41 3.91 -5.68
N ILE A 164 -33.04 3.83 -4.39
CA ILE A 164 -33.96 4.20 -3.29
C ILE A 164 -34.38 5.68 -3.39
N ALA A 165 -33.48 6.58 -3.73
CA ALA A 165 -33.78 7.99 -3.90
C ALA A 165 -34.70 8.27 -5.09
N MET A 166 -34.58 7.50 -6.17
CA MET A 166 -35.49 7.62 -7.33
C MET A 166 -36.89 7.07 -7.02
N ASP A 167 -36.96 5.95 -6.31
CA ASP A 167 -38.23 5.35 -5.88
C ASP A 167 -39.01 6.28 -4.95
N LEU A 168 -38.34 6.93 -4.00
CA LEU A 168 -38.94 7.93 -3.10
C LEU A 168 -39.43 9.17 -3.85
N ALA A 169 -38.67 9.63 -4.86
CA ALA A 169 -39.09 10.79 -5.67
C ALA A 169 -40.30 10.48 -6.57
N GLU A 170 -40.49 9.24 -7.00
CA GLU A 170 -41.67 8.82 -7.76
C GLU A 170 -42.93 8.66 -6.87
N GLU A 171 -42.75 8.34 -5.59
CA GLU A 171 -43.87 8.28 -4.63
C GLU A 171 -44.38 9.67 -4.23
N GLU A 172 -43.51 10.69 -4.17
CA GLU A 172 -43.93 12.08 -3.86
C GLU A 172 -44.63 12.77 -5.03
N LEU A 173 -44.59 12.22 -6.23
CA LEU A 173 -45.25 12.78 -7.44
C LEU A 173 -46.59 12.17 -7.73
N LYS A 174 -47.10 11.25 -6.89
CA LYS A 174 -48.44 10.64 -6.99
C LYS A 174 -49.40 11.19 -5.95
#